data_dbc18acc30aa9c43dd9fe70eff1be706
#
_entry.id   dbc18acc30aa9c43dd9fe70eff1be706
#
_cell.length_a   1.000
_cell.length_b   1.000
_cell.length_c   1.000
_cell.angle_alpha   90.00
_cell.angle_beta   90.00
_cell.angle_gamma   90.00
#
_symmetry.space_group_name_H-M   'P 1'
#
loop_
_entity.id
_entity.type
_entity.pdbx_description
1 polymer ?
#
loop_
_entity_poly.entity_id
_entity_poly.type
_entity_poly.pdbx_seq_one_letter_code
_entity_poly.pdbx_strand_id
1 'polypeptide(L)'
;MRGTGLLIVMVILSGCTRIIEIDRPENEKDENIWAGPGLIIDGERENILYVSGLEYPEGYDWKGGGDIENVRCSLAVFADGAPMLKIPVGDGHEVSPDPDMHRIVAGHLYTFFSGDSHTVVKKDGKTLLKYVGKEIIADMIVNDNDIYTLGIPHSGEGFIYRKNGTSVIERKTGYAFGRLHIDAGKICFAFCQPVTTSSGNSDSFYMARNGVTTPVWFSKETSRVWDLMSHDGQTCALVSAGPWNTMELIDGEEEKVIILPYGAEMLSCRLFAAGSSIGTEGLYSYGGDRLFSGIWIDGGQYMLFETGLTLSAVTASEEEVCCILNPESSGRGMIFKSGSTYMMPEGYSCIGNNPAAIHEGNLYVGLSSMTGASPIIWKNNRHDTLKFNGPICTINISSPE
;
A
#
# COMPACT_ATOMS: atom_id res chain seq x y z
N MET A 1 15.22 31.34 13.49
CA MET A 1 15.09 29.93 13.91
C MET A 1 14.48 29.22 12.72
N ARG A 2 15.23 28.36 12.06
CA ARG A 2 14.83 27.72 10.80
C ARG A 2 14.24 26.36 11.15
N GLY A 3 13.00 26.13 10.71
CA GLY A 3 12.20 24.98 11.06
C GLY A 3 12.69 23.69 10.42
N THR A 4 12.82 22.68 11.26
CA THR A 4 13.11 21.27 10.96
C THR A 4 11.79 20.48 10.74
N GLY A 5 10.95 20.97 9.81
CA GLY A 5 9.64 20.33 9.56
C GLY A 5 9.59 19.35 8.38
N LEU A 6 10.70 19.19 7.65
CA LEU A 6 10.68 18.46 6.36
C LEU A 6 11.17 17.01 6.42
N LEU A 7 11.59 16.53 7.58
CA LEU A 7 12.30 15.24 7.67
C LEU A 7 11.40 14.02 7.97
N ILE A 8 10.17 14.25 8.39
CA ILE A 8 9.32 13.16 8.92
C ILE A 8 8.49 12.45 7.84
N VAL A 9 8.18 13.12 6.73
CA VAL A 9 7.39 12.51 5.65
C VAL A 9 8.20 11.49 4.82
N MET A 10 9.52 11.58 4.83
CA MET A 10 10.39 10.65 4.09
C MET A 10 10.65 9.32 4.79
N VAL A 11 10.41 9.19 6.08
CA VAL A 11 10.76 7.96 6.82
C VAL A 11 9.74 6.84 6.60
N ILE A 12 8.51 7.14 6.22
CA ILE A 12 7.47 6.13 5.98
C ILE A 12 7.58 5.54 4.56
N LEU A 13 8.24 6.23 3.61
CA LEU A 13 8.50 5.74 2.25
C LEU A 13 9.86 5.06 2.08
N SER A 14 10.72 5.05 3.10
CA SER A 14 12.08 4.50 3.01
C SER A 14 12.21 3.02 3.38
N GLY A 15 11.17 2.24 3.24
CA GLY A 15 11.30 0.79 3.13
C GLY A 15 11.91 0.44 1.78
N CYS A 16 13.24 0.40 1.68
CA CYS A 16 13.99 -0.20 0.57
C CYS A 16 13.86 0.43 -0.82
N THR A 17 14.25 1.68 -0.99
CA THR A 17 14.69 2.16 -2.32
C THR A 17 16.19 1.87 -2.48
N ARG A 18 16.54 0.68 -2.92
CA ARG A 18 17.81 0.41 -3.60
C ARG A 18 17.47 -0.06 -5.01
N ILE A 19 17.85 0.74 -5.98
CA ILE A 19 17.90 0.34 -7.39
C ILE A 19 18.98 -0.74 -7.48
N ILE A 20 18.60 -1.94 -7.88
CA ILE A 20 19.53 -3.04 -8.11
C ILE A 20 19.92 -2.98 -9.58
N GLU A 21 21.16 -2.59 -9.85
CA GLU A 21 21.74 -2.75 -11.18
C GLU A 21 22.13 -4.23 -11.37
N ILE A 22 21.54 -4.88 -12.36
CA ILE A 22 21.83 -6.28 -12.70
C ILE A 22 22.43 -6.30 -14.12
N ASP A 23 23.66 -6.79 -14.24
CA ASP A 23 24.33 -6.98 -15.53
C ASP A 23 23.60 -8.05 -16.37
N ARG A 24 23.30 -7.71 -17.63
CA ARG A 24 22.67 -8.62 -18.61
C ARG A 24 23.63 -9.62 -19.19
N PRO A 25 23.26 -10.89 -19.29
CA PRO A 25 23.71 -11.73 -20.41
C PRO A 25 22.77 -11.53 -21.61
N GLU A 26 23.31 -11.13 -22.73
CA GLU A 26 22.64 -11.16 -24.03
C GLU A 26 22.24 -12.61 -24.34
N ASN A 27 20.96 -12.85 -24.63
CA ASN A 27 20.31 -14.11 -25.02
C ASN A 27 19.68 -14.97 -23.91
N GLU A 28 18.61 -14.50 -23.31
CA GLU A 28 17.59 -15.42 -22.81
C GLU A 28 16.25 -15.14 -23.51
N LYS A 29 15.76 -16.15 -24.21
CA LYS A 29 14.42 -16.17 -24.81
C LYS A 29 13.38 -16.08 -23.69
N ASP A 30 12.33 -15.29 -23.92
CA ASP A 30 11.13 -15.19 -23.08
C ASP A 30 10.42 -16.54 -22.98
N GLU A 31 10.97 -17.46 -22.21
CA GLU A 31 10.30 -18.70 -21.86
C GLU A 31 10.03 -18.65 -20.37
N ASN A 32 8.75 -18.45 -19.98
CA ASN A 32 8.29 -18.98 -18.68
C ASN A 32 6.82 -18.59 -18.39
N ILE A 33 5.91 -19.16 -19.17
CA ILE A 33 4.52 -19.31 -18.76
C ILE A 33 4.38 -20.72 -18.20
N TRP A 34 4.07 -20.83 -16.91
CA TRP A 34 3.84 -22.11 -16.26
C TRP A 34 2.34 -22.37 -16.18
N ALA A 35 1.89 -23.48 -16.69
CA ALA A 35 0.55 -24.00 -16.45
C ALA A 35 0.66 -25.27 -15.60
N GLY A 36 0.25 -25.21 -14.35
CA GLY A 36 0.22 -26.34 -13.43
C GLY A 36 -1.14 -26.53 -12.77
N PRO A 37 -1.47 -27.72 -12.24
CA PRO A 37 -2.73 -27.96 -11.56
C PRO A 37 -2.78 -27.21 -10.22
N GLY A 38 -3.84 -26.39 -10.03
CA GLY A 38 -4.04 -25.56 -8.85
C GLY A 38 -4.42 -26.31 -7.59
N LEU A 39 -4.14 -25.73 -6.45
CA LEU A 39 -4.74 -26.07 -5.18
C LEU A 39 -6.22 -25.69 -5.20
N ILE A 40 -7.09 -26.61 -4.79
CA ILE A 40 -8.54 -26.42 -4.77
C ILE A 40 -8.88 -25.57 -3.55
N ILE A 41 -9.34 -24.34 -3.76
CA ILE A 41 -10.14 -23.64 -2.76
C ILE A 41 -11.53 -24.31 -2.79
N ASP A 42 -11.94 -24.92 -1.68
CA ASP A 42 -13.26 -25.57 -1.56
C ASP A 42 -14.36 -24.52 -1.81
N GLY A 43 -15.03 -24.64 -2.93
CA GLY A 43 -16.15 -23.78 -3.35
C GLY A 43 -16.29 -23.76 -4.87
N GLU A 44 -17.48 -23.54 -5.38
CA GLU A 44 -17.74 -23.37 -6.81
C GLU A 44 -16.85 -22.25 -7.36
N ARG A 45 -16.12 -22.53 -8.46
CA ARG A 45 -15.00 -21.75 -9.00
C ARG A 45 -15.42 -20.39 -9.59
N GLU A 46 -15.90 -19.48 -8.76
CA GLU A 46 -16.17 -18.11 -9.20
C GLU A 46 -14.98 -17.16 -8.97
N ASN A 47 -14.06 -17.49 -8.04
CA ASN A 47 -12.95 -16.60 -7.69
C ASN A 47 -11.63 -17.35 -7.55
N ILE A 48 -10.55 -16.70 -7.96
CA ILE A 48 -9.18 -17.20 -7.91
C ILE A 48 -8.39 -16.34 -6.93
N LEU A 49 -7.60 -17.00 -6.06
CA LEU A 49 -6.64 -16.35 -5.19
C LEU A 49 -5.33 -16.14 -5.94
N TYR A 50 -5.03 -14.91 -6.28
CA TYR A 50 -3.75 -14.52 -6.86
C TYR A 50 -2.79 -14.03 -5.79
N VAL A 51 -1.57 -14.49 -5.86
CA VAL A 51 -0.48 -14.11 -4.96
C VAL A 51 0.73 -13.72 -5.79
N SER A 52 1.30 -12.55 -5.56
CA SER A 52 2.61 -12.21 -6.11
C SER A 52 3.69 -12.22 -5.04
N GLY A 53 4.90 -12.59 -5.44
CA GLY A 53 6.07 -12.59 -4.58
C GLY A 53 7.36 -12.46 -5.36
N LEU A 54 8.43 -12.02 -4.69
CA LEU A 54 9.77 -12.00 -5.25
C LEU A 54 10.43 -13.35 -5.00
N GLU A 55 10.71 -14.07 -6.07
CA GLU A 55 11.40 -15.36 -6.01
C GLU A 55 12.89 -15.18 -6.22
N TYR A 56 13.67 -15.57 -5.24
CA TYR A 56 15.13 -15.60 -5.26
C TYR A 56 15.65 -17.02 -5.54
N PRO A 57 16.89 -17.19 -5.98
CA PRO A 57 17.52 -18.51 -6.12
C PRO A 57 17.45 -19.32 -4.83
N GLU A 58 17.37 -20.64 -4.99
CA GLU A 58 17.40 -21.55 -3.84
C GLU A 58 18.65 -21.34 -2.98
N GLY A 59 18.47 -21.26 -1.67
CA GLY A 59 19.56 -21.05 -0.71
C GLY A 59 20.02 -19.60 -0.57
N TYR A 60 19.47 -18.65 -1.32
CA TYR A 60 19.76 -17.24 -1.13
C TYR A 60 19.03 -16.68 0.09
N ASP A 61 19.76 -16.01 0.99
CA ASP A 61 19.18 -15.31 2.14
C ASP A 61 18.82 -13.87 1.76
N TRP A 62 17.61 -13.70 1.22
CA TRP A 62 17.08 -12.41 0.80
C TRP A 62 16.89 -11.39 1.97
N LYS A 63 16.93 -11.84 3.23
CA LYS A 63 16.73 -11.02 4.45
C LYS A 63 18.04 -10.46 4.99
N GLY A 64 19.13 -11.17 4.82
CA GLY A 64 20.43 -10.83 5.38
C GLY A 64 21.13 -9.66 4.71
N GLY A 65 20.52 -9.05 3.69
CA GLY A 65 21.11 -7.93 2.96
C GLY A 65 22.43 -8.28 2.29
N GLY A 66 22.62 -9.57 1.93
CA GLY A 66 23.75 -10.02 1.12
C GLY A 66 23.84 -9.18 -0.16
N ASP A 67 24.97 -9.26 -0.83
CA ASP A 67 25.30 -8.48 -2.01
C ASP A 67 24.20 -8.62 -3.09
N ILE A 68 23.22 -7.72 -3.04
CA ILE A 68 22.01 -7.74 -3.89
C ILE A 68 22.37 -7.35 -5.33
N GLU A 69 23.55 -6.73 -5.53
CA GLU A 69 24.00 -6.18 -6.82
C GLU A 69 24.12 -7.25 -7.91
N ASN A 70 24.17 -8.56 -7.55
CA ASN A 70 24.33 -9.65 -8.51
C ASN A 70 23.28 -10.75 -8.39
N VAL A 71 22.21 -10.57 -7.59
CA VAL A 71 21.22 -11.63 -7.40
C VAL A 71 20.08 -11.50 -8.38
N ARG A 72 19.97 -12.47 -9.26
CA ARG A 72 18.83 -12.61 -10.16
C ARG A 72 17.60 -13.02 -9.35
N CYS A 73 16.59 -12.19 -9.30
CA CYS A 73 15.29 -12.55 -8.77
C CYS A 73 14.21 -12.40 -9.85
N SER A 74 13.06 -12.94 -9.58
CA SER A 74 11.90 -12.84 -10.47
C SER A 74 10.67 -12.47 -9.68
N LEU A 75 9.80 -11.69 -10.26
CA LEU A 75 8.46 -11.50 -9.76
C LEU A 75 7.61 -12.69 -10.22
N ALA A 76 7.18 -13.50 -9.27
CA ALA A 76 6.36 -14.69 -9.50
C ALA A 76 4.91 -14.41 -9.13
N VAL A 77 3.97 -14.93 -9.92
CA VAL A 77 2.53 -14.91 -9.63
C VAL A 77 2.02 -16.33 -9.55
N PHE A 78 1.23 -16.58 -8.54
CA PHE A 78 0.57 -17.85 -8.27
C PHE A 78 -0.95 -17.63 -8.34
N ALA A 79 -1.64 -18.57 -8.95
CA ALA A 79 -3.09 -18.66 -8.95
C ALA A 79 -3.50 -19.92 -8.18
N ASP A 80 -4.26 -19.78 -7.11
CA ASP A 80 -4.62 -20.87 -6.19
C ASP A 80 -3.42 -21.73 -5.75
N GLY A 81 -2.29 -21.06 -5.48
CA GLY A 81 -1.04 -21.72 -5.07
C GLY A 81 -0.24 -22.36 -6.20
N ALA A 82 -0.76 -22.43 -7.43
CA ALA A 82 -0.03 -22.91 -8.60
C ALA A 82 0.73 -21.76 -9.27
N PRO A 83 2.00 -21.96 -9.69
CA PRO A 83 2.73 -20.94 -10.42
C PRO A 83 2.06 -20.64 -11.76
N MET A 84 1.84 -19.37 -12.04
CA MET A 84 1.16 -18.89 -13.23
C MET A 84 2.08 -18.06 -14.14
N LEU A 85 2.86 -17.16 -13.56
CA LEU A 85 3.70 -16.22 -14.31
C LEU A 85 5.01 -15.98 -13.53
N LYS A 86 6.11 -15.83 -14.27
CA LYS A 86 7.41 -15.48 -13.72
C LYS A 86 8.08 -14.45 -14.63
N ILE A 87 8.42 -13.29 -14.08
CA ILE A 87 9.02 -12.18 -14.80
C ILE A 87 10.35 -11.83 -14.14
N PRO A 88 11.47 -11.80 -14.89
CA PRO A 88 12.73 -11.33 -14.37
C PRO A 88 12.65 -9.88 -13.91
N VAL A 89 13.32 -9.57 -12.81
CA VAL A 89 13.35 -8.24 -12.18
C VAL A 89 14.73 -7.65 -12.33
N GLY A 90 14.81 -6.33 -12.38
CA GLY A 90 16.04 -5.56 -12.38
C GLY A 90 16.32 -4.86 -13.70
N ASP A 91 17.53 -4.29 -13.79
CA ASP A 91 17.95 -3.51 -14.93
C ASP A 91 17.85 -4.27 -16.25
N GLY A 92 17.33 -3.58 -17.21
CA GLY A 92 17.07 -4.14 -18.52
C GLY A 92 15.74 -4.83 -18.71
N HIS A 93 15.04 -5.21 -17.64
CA HIS A 93 13.68 -5.73 -17.72
C HIS A 93 12.62 -4.66 -17.49
N GLU A 94 13.01 -3.48 -16.98
CA GLU A 94 12.08 -2.39 -16.62
C GLU A 94 10.95 -2.91 -15.70
N VAL A 95 11.31 -3.72 -14.71
CA VAL A 95 10.44 -4.27 -13.68
C VAL A 95 11.12 -4.05 -12.34
N SER A 96 10.47 -3.32 -11.45
CA SER A 96 11.01 -3.03 -10.11
C SER A 96 10.84 -4.22 -9.16
N PRO A 97 11.79 -4.49 -8.27
CA PRO A 97 11.60 -5.42 -7.17
C PRO A 97 10.72 -4.86 -6.04
N ASP A 98 10.38 -3.57 -6.09
CA ASP A 98 9.59 -2.93 -5.06
C ASP A 98 8.15 -3.50 -5.05
N PRO A 99 7.66 -4.06 -3.93
CA PRO A 99 6.30 -4.55 -3.81
C PRO A 99 5.25 -3.49 -4.14
N ASP A 100 5.56 -2.23 -3.90
CA ASP A 100 4.66 -1.11 -4.17
C ASP A 100 4.48 -0.85 -5.67
N MET A 101 5.39 -1.39 -6.50
CA MET A 101 5.40 -1.22 -7.95
C MET A 101 4.66 -2.33 -8.72
N HIS A 102 3.84 -3.11 -8.03
CA HIS A 102 3.02 -4.15 -8.68
C HIS A 102 1.56 -4.11 -8.22
N ARG A 103 0.66 -4.52 -9.14
CA ARG A 103 -0.76 -4.73 -8.85
C ARG A 103 -1.24 -5.97 -9.60
N ILE A 104 -2.08 -6.77 -8.95
CA ILE A 104 -2.83 -7.82 -9.63
C ILE A 104 -4.26 -7.33 -9.79
N VAL A 105 -4.74 -7.30 -11.02
CA VAL A 105 -6.11 -6.87 -11.35
C VAL A 105 -6.69 -7.86 -12.35
N ALA A 106 -7.84 -8.44 -12.02
CA ALA A 106 -8.52 -9.44 -12.84
C ALA A 106 -7.56 -10.54 -13.36
N GLY A 107 -6.73 -11.09 -12.48
CA GLY A 107 -5.76 -12.14 -12.81
C GLY A 107 -4.53 -11.71 -13.60
N HIS A 108 -4.43 -10.45 -13.98
CA HIS A 108 -3.27 -9.91 -14.69
C HIS A 108 -2.32 -9.18 -13.76
N LEU A 109 -1.03 -9.39 -13.97
CA LEU A 109 0.03 -8.68 -13.26
C LEU A 109 0.38 -7.38 -13.99
N TYR A 110 0.15 -6.27 -13.33
CA TYR A 110 0.62 -4.97 -13.78
C TYR A 110 1.85 -4.58 -12.97
N THR A 111 2.91 -4.19 -13.67
CA THR A 111 4.13 -3.65 -13.05
C THR A 111 4.40 -2.28 -13.62
N PHE A 112 4.93 -1.39 -12.81
CA PHE A 112 5.36 -0.09 -13.26
C PHE A 112 6.80 0.19 -12.82
N PHE A 113 7.54 0.82 -13.69
CA PHE A 113 8.94 1.12 -13.52
C PHE A 113 9.18 2.57 -13.89
N SER A 114 9.83 3.31 -13.02
CA SER A 114 10.24 4.68 -13.26
C SER A 114 11.74 4.74 -13.40
N GLY A 115 12.21 4.96 -14.61
CA GLY A 115 13.63 5.22 -14.92
C GLY A 115 13.94 6.71 -14.98
N ASP A 116 15.20 7.04 -15.27
CA ASP A 116 15.70 8.42 -15.32
C ASP A 116 15.01 9.29 -16.38
N SER A 117 14.44 8.71 -17.41
CA SER A 117 13.89 9.43 -18.57
C SER A 117 12.47 9.05 -18.93
N HIS A 118 11.98 7.94 -18.44
CA HIS A 118 10.67 7.44 -18.84
C HIS A 118 10.06 6.52 -17.76
N THR A 119 8.75 6.41 -17.80
CA THR A 119 7.98 5.45 -17.03
C THR A 119 7.41 4.39 -17.96
N VAL A 120 7.45 3.14 -17.52
CA VAL A 120 6.91 1.99 -18.25
C VAL A 120 5.90 1.28 -17.38
N VAL A 121 4.74 0.96 -17.94
CA VAL A 121 3.76 0.04 -17.35
C VAL A 121 3.72 -1.22 -18.19
N LYS A 122 3.84 -2.37 -17.56
CA LYS A 122 3.74 -3.68 -18.23
C LYS A 122 2.53 -4.43 -17.69
N LYS A 123 1.87 -5.17 -18.59
CA LYS A 123 0.87 -6.18 -18.27
C LYS A 123 1.47 -7.54 -18.59
N ASP A 124 1.55 -8.45 -17.63
CA ASP A 124 2.11 -9.80 -17.77
C ASP A 124 3.50 -9.81 -18.45
N GLY A 125 4.36 -8.88 -18.03
CA GLY A 125 5.70 -8.71 -18.57
C GLY A 125 5.79 -7.99 -19.93
N LYS A 126 4.66 -7.74 -20.63
CA LYS A 126 4.65 -7.04 -21.91
C LYS A 126 4.41 -5.54 -21.70
N THR A 127 5.18 -4.70 -22.40
CA THR A 127 5.01 -3.26 -22.31
C THR A 127 3.64 -2.86 -22.84
N LEU A 128 2.82 -2.29 -21.96
CA LEU A 128 1.50 -1.77 -22.27
C LEU A 128 1.54 -0.27 -22.50
N LEU A 129 2.32 0.45 -21.70
CA LEU A 129 2.41 1.91 -21.75
C LEU A 129 3.85 2.34 -21.49
N LYS A 130 4.33 3.30 -22.28
CA LYS A 130 5.63 3.96 -22.08
C LYS A 130 5.48 5.46 -22.37
N TYR A 131 5.88 6.28 -21.43
CA TYR A 131 5.83 7.73 -21.61
C TYR A 131 7.07 8.41 -21.00
N VAL A 132 7.40 9.57 -21.55
CA VAL A 132 8.50 10.39 -21.05
C VAL A 132 8.06 11.06 -19.76
N GLY A 133 8.84 10.89 -18.70
CA GLY A 133 8.59 11.52 -17.40
C GLY A 133 9.72 11.17 -16.44
N LYS A 134 10.21 12.18 -15.71
CA LYS A 134 11.11 12.03 -14.57
C LYS A 134 10.29 12.12 -13.31
N GLU A 135 9.58 11.06 -13.00
CA GLU A 135 8.70 10.98 -11.84
C GLU A 135 8.82 9.60 -11.18
N ILE A 136 8.66 9.58 -9.89
CA ILE A 136 8.48 8.36 -9.10
C ILE A 136 6.98 8.10 -9.05
N ILE A 137 6.52 6.94 -9.47
CA ILE A 137 5.11 6.58 -9.35
C ILE A 137 4.83 6.26 -7.89
N ALA A 138 3.98 7.06 -7.27
CA ALA A 138 3.54 6.86 -5.89
C ALA A 138 2.40 5.84 -5.81
N ASP A 139 1.52 5.80 -6.83
CA ASP A 139 0.44 4.82 -6.88
C ASP A 139 -0.10 4.62 -8.30
N MET A 140 -0.75 3.46 -8.51
CA MET A 140 -1.37 3.09 -9.78
C MET A 140 -2.68 2.33 -9.54
N ILE A 141 -3.69 2.67 -10.33
CA ILE A 141 -4.95 1.92 -10.44
C ILE A 141 -5.18 1.53 -11.90
N VAL A 142 -5.69 0.33 -12.10
CA VAL A 142 -6.25 -0.13 -13.37
C VAL A 142 -7.76 -0.26 -13.19
N ASN A 143 -8.53 0.43 -14.02
CA ASN A 143 -9.98 0.38 -14.00
C ASN A 143 -10.52 0.41 -15.42
N ASP A 144 -11.36 -0.56 -15.80
CA ASP A 144 -11.96 -0.68 -17.13
C ASP A 144 -10.94 -0.59 -18.29
N ASN A 145 -9.78 -1.24 -18.17
CA ASN A 145 -8.64 -1.17 -19.08
C ASN A 145 -7.90 0.19 -19.14
N ASP A 146 -8.34 1.20 -18.42
CA ASP A 146 -7.62 2.45 -18.27
C ASP A 146 -6.61 2.35 -17.11
N ILE A 147 -5.42 2.92 -17.34
CA ILE A 147 -4.34 2.97 -16.35
C ILE A 147 -4.27 4.39 -15.81
N TYR A 148 -4.38 4.50 -14.50
CA TYR A 148 -4.24 5.76 -13.78
C TYR A 148 -2.99 5.71 -12.91
N THR A 149 -2.15 6.73 -13.01
CA THR A 149 -0.92 6.85 -12.21
C THR A 149 -0.88 8.17 -11.48
N LEU A 150 -0.38 8.14 -10.25
CA LEU A 150 -0.03 9.32 -9.48
C LEU A 150 1.49 9.35 -9.31
N GLY A 151 2.14 10.32 -9.92
CA GLY A 151 3.58 10.45 -9.94
C GLY A 151 4.05 11.67 -9.13
N ILE A 152 5.22 11.54 -8.52
CA ILE A 152 5.93 12.62 -7.83
C ILE A 152 7.15 12.97 -8.69
N PRO A 153 7.32 14.21 -9.16
CA PRO A 153 8.51 14.61 -9.90
C PRO A 153 9.78 14.38 -9.06
N HIS A 154 10.90 14.06 -9.72
CA HIS A 154 12.19 13.88 -9.03
C HIS A 154 12.68 15.12 -8.25
N SER A 155 12.12 16.30 -8.52
CA SER A 155 12.34 17.50 -7.70
C SER A 155 11.78 17.33 -6.27
N GLY A 156 10.92 16.37 -6.04
CA GLY A 156 10.24 16.15 -4.74
C GLY A 156 9.10 17.12 -4.47
N GLU A 157 8.82 18.04 -5.39
CA GLU A 157 7.75 19.03 -5.26
C GLU A 157 6.68 18.80 -6.33
N GLY A 158 5.41 18.92 -5.92
CA GLY A 158 4.27 18.76 -6.80
C GLY A 158 3.91 17.31 -7.06
N PHE A 159 3.01 17.09 -8.00
CA PHE A 159 2.56 15.77 -8.43
C PHE A 159 1.96 15.82 -9.84
N ILE A 160 1.85 14.64 -10.46
CA ILE A 160 1.26 14.47 -11.79
C ILE A 160 0.29 13.28 -11.74
N TYR A 161 -0.97 13.55 -12.00
CA TYR A 161 -1.99 12.51 -12.20
C TYR A 161 -2.20 12.29 -13.69
N ARG A 162 -2.08 11.04 -14.13
CA ARG A 162 -2.21 10.66 -15.54
C ARG A 162 -3.29 9.62 -15.74
N LYS A 163 -3.89 9.68 -16.92
CA LYS A 163 -4.71 8.60 -17.48
C LYS A 163 -4.04 8.11 -18.76
N ASN A 164 -3.73 6.82 -18.84
CA ASN A 164 -3.04 6.19 -19.99
C ASN A 164 -1.79 6.99 -20.44
N GLY A 165 -0.98 7.42 -19.47
CA GLY A 165 0.24 8.21 -19.69
C GLY A 165 0.01 9.70 -20.01
N THR A 166 -1.22 10.12 -20.29
CA THR A 166 -1.54 11.54 -20.54
C THR A 166 -1.78 12.27 -19.24
N SER A 167 -1.09 13.40 -19.02
CA SER A 167 -1.30 14.26 -17.84
C SER A 167 -2.72 14.82 -17.83
N VAL A 168 -3.46 14.58 -16.76
CA VAL A 168 -4.82 15.10 -16.51
C VAL A 168 -4.76 16.24 -15.50
N ILE A 169 -3.97 16.07 -14.42
CA ILE A 169 -3.69 17.09 -13.43
C ILE A 169 -2.18 17.12 -13.21
N GLU A 170 -1.61 18.31 -13.31
CA GLU A 170 -0.22 18.56 -12.98
C GLU A 170 -0.13 19.76 -12.04
N ARG A 171 0.63 19.61 -10.97
CA ARG A 171 0.92 20.67 -10.01
C ARG A 171 2.42 20.71 -9.75
N LYS A 172 3.00 21.90 -9.83
CA LYS A 172 4.44 22.13 -9.60
C LYS A 172 4.80 22.31 -8.13
N THR A 173 3.78 22.54 -7.30
CA THR A 173 3.90 22.77 -5.86
C THR A 173 2.81 22.02 -5.14
N GLY A 174 2.98 21.79 -3.85
CA GLY A 174 2.07 21.01 -3.04
C GLY A 174 2.39 19.51 -3.08
N TYR A 175 1.49 18.73 -2.56
CA TYR A 175 1.65 17.25 -2.49
C TYR A 175 0.30 16.55 -2.58
N ALA A 176 0.27 15.34 -3.07
CA ALA A 176 -0.87 14.46 -2.99
C ALA A 176 -0.83 13.65 -1.68
N PHE A 177 -1.99 13.29 -1.14
CA PHE A 177 -2.14 12.43 0.05
C PHE A 177 -1.91 10.94 -0.28
N GLY A 178 -1.17 10.66 -1.30
CA GLY A 178 -0.42 9.43 -1.51
C GLY A 178 -1.14 8.25 -2.15
N ARG A 179 -2.49 8.22 -2.23
CA ARG A 179 -3.18 7.05 -2.79
C ARG A 179 -4.32 7.40 -3.74
N LEU A 180 -4.34 6.67 -4.84
CA LEU A 180 -5.51 6.56 -5.71
C LEU A 180 -6.48 5.55 -5.09
N HIS A 181 -7.77 5.80 -5.19
CA HIS A 181 -8.81 4.85 -4.80
C HIS A 181 -10.03 4.99 -5.71
N ILE A 182 -10.86 3.97 -5.72
CA ILE A 182 -12.13 3.98 -6.45
C ILE A 182 -13.24 4.25 -5.44
N ASP A 183 -14.01 5.29 -5.70
CA ASP A 183 -15.19 5.63 -4.91
C ASP A 183 -16.37 5.93 -5.85
N ALA A 184 -17.49 5.26 -5.67
CA ALA A 184 -18.68 5.35 -6.53
C ALA A 184 -18.33 5.28 -8.04
N GLY A 185 -17.41 4.37 -8.42
CA GLY A 185 -16.94 4.18 -9.79
C GLY A 185 -16.05 5.29 -10.34
N LYS A 186 -15.56 6.20 -9.50
CA LYS A 186 -14.66 7.28 -9.89
C LYS A 186 -13.27 7.05 -9.29
N ILE A 187 -12.23 7.39 -10.05
CA ILE A 187 -10.87 7.42 -9.53
C ILE A 187 -10.70 8.72 -8.73
N CYS A 188 -10.38 8.57 -7.46
CA CYS A 188 -10.28 9.65 -6.49
C CYS A 188 -8.88 9.73 -5.88
N PHE A 189 -8.44 10.94 -5.58
CA PHE A 189 -7.31 11.21 -4.71
C PHE A 189 -7.42 12.62 -4.14
N ALA A 190 -6.76 12.87 -3.02
CA ALA A 190 -6.71 14.18 -2.40
C ALA A 190 -5.33 14.82 -2.54
N PHE A 191 -5.27 16.14 -2.51
CA PHE A 191 -4.03 16.87 -2.56
C PHE A 191 -4.10 18.23 -1.84
N CYS A 192 -2.93 18.69 -1.46
CA CYS A 192 -2.72 20.00 -0.88
C CYS A 192 -1.95 20.89 -1.86
N GLN A 193 -2.28 22.16 -1.89
CA GLN A 193 -1.57 23.17 -2.65
C GLN A 193 -1.32 24.40 -1.77
N PRO A 194 -0.05 24.86 -1.64
CA PRO A 194 0.24 26.07 -0.91
C PRO A 194 -0.32 27.29 -1.65
N VAL A 195 -0.96 28.19 -0.90
CA VAL A 195 -1.52 29.43 -1.42
C VAL A 195 -0.94 30.59 -0.61
N THR A 196 -0.44 31.60 -1.31
CA THR A 196 -0.01 32.84 -0.67
C THR A 196 -1.21 33.80 -0.57
N THR A 197 -1.59 34.12 0.64
CA THR A 197 -2.64 35.05 0.94
C THR A 197 -2.06 36.36 1.49
N SER A 198 -2.87 37.38 1.63
CA SER A 198 -2.45 38.66 2.28
C SER A 198 -2.05 38.49 3.75
N SER A 199 -2.48 37.41 4.39
CA SER A 199 -2.15 37.04 5.79
C SER A 199 -0.94 36.12 5.91
N GLY A 200 -0.38 35.65 4.80
CA GLY A 200 0.76 34.74 4.76
C GLY A 200 0.54 33.51 3.87
N ASN A 201 1.38 32.52 4.02
CA ASN A 201 1.22 31.25 3.32
C ASN A 201 0.25 30.35 4.10
N SER A 202 -0.71 29.78 3.39
CA SER A 202 -1.65 28.78 3.89
C SER A 202 -1.77 27.64 2.91
N ASP A 203 -2.28 26.51 3.37
CA ASP A 203 -2.55 25.34 2.54
C ASP A 203 -4.02 25.31 2.13
N SER A 204 -4.27 25.03 0.88
CA SER A 204 -5.60 24.75 0.36
C SER A 204 -5.68 23.28 -0.06
N PHE A 205 -6.76 22.64 0.33
CA PHE A 205 -6.98 21.21 0.14
C PHE A 205 -8.02 20.96 -0.95
N TYR A 206 -7.82 19.90 -1.69
CA TYR A 206 -8.66 19.56 -2.83
C TYR A 206 -8.91 18.05 -2.88
N MET A 207 -10.10 17.69 -3.33
CA MET A 207 -10.45 16.33 -3.74
C MET A 207 -10.57 16.30 -5.27
N ALA A 208 -9.85 15.37 -5.89
CA ALA A 208 -9.99 15.06 -7.32
C ALA A 208 -10.85 13.81 -7.50
N ARG A 209 -11.84 13.87 -8.39
CA ARG A 209 -12.68 12.73 -8.81
C ARG A 209 -12.73 12.69 -10.33
N ASN A 210 -12.21 11.62 -10.94
CA ASN A 210 -12.03 11.50 -12.40
C ASN A 210 -11.37 12.73 -13.04
N GLY A 211 -10.38 13.34 -12.37
CA GLY A 211 -9.67 14.51 -12.86
C GLY A 211 -10.40 15.86 -12.63
N VAL A 212 -11.62 15.85 -12.12
CA VAL A 212 -12.33 17.08 -11.70
C VAL A 212 -11.97 17.39 -10.26
N THR A 213 -11.46 18.59 -10.00
CA THR A 213 -11.02 19.02 -8.69
C THR A 213 -12.07 19.89 -7.99
N THR A 214 -12.33 19.60 -6.73
CA THR A 214 -13.19 20.42 -5.85
C THR A 214 -12.42 20.83 -4.60
N PRO A 215 -12.52 22.10 -4.16
CA PRO A 215 -11.88 22.52 -2.92
C PRO A 215 -12.57 21.85 -1.72
N VAL A 216 -11.75 21.54 -0.70
CA VAL A 216 -12.20 21.04 0.59
C VAL A 216 -12.09 22.16 1.61
N TRP A 217 -13.20 22.47 2.25
CA TRP A 217 -13.29 23.54 3.24
C TRP A 217 -13.55 22.93 4.62
N PHE A 218 -12.84 23.43 5.61
CA PHE A 218 -13.05 23.07 7.00
C PHE A 218 -13.81 24.19 7.70
N SER A 219 -14.80 23.81 8.49
CA SER A 219 -15.64 24.77 9.25
C SER A 219 -14.88 25.46 10.38
N LYS A 220 -13.77 24.88 10.82
CA LYS A 220 -12.91 25.35 11.90
C LYS A 220 -11.48 25.54 11.41
N GLU A 221 -10.74 26.39 12.12
CA GLU A 221 -9.30 26.49 11.93
C GLU A 221 -8.65 25.19 12.37
N THR A 222 -8.04 24.49 11.42
CA THR A 222 -7.35 23.21 11.67
C THR A 222 -5.86 23.46 11.79
N SER A 223 -5.22 22.83 12.78
CA SER A 223 -3.77 22.95 12.97
C SER A 223 -2.99 22.07 12.00
N ARG A 224 -3.59 20.94 11.57
CA ARG A 224 -2.98 20.00 10.63
C ARG A 224 -4.06 19.13 9.98
N VAL A 225 -3.94 18.89 8.69
CA VAL A 225 -4.66 17.83 7.98
C VAL A 225 -3.70 16.63 7.86
N TRP A 226 -4.13 15.48 8.34
CA TRP A 226 -3.37 14.26 8.34
C TRP A 226 -3.62 13.45 7.08
N ASP A 227 -4.88 13.28 6.72
CA ASP A 227 -5.28 12.53 5.54
C ASP A 227 -6.63 12.99 5.01
N LEU A 228 -6.86 12.72 3.73
CA LEU A 228 -8.09 13.03 3.00
C LEU A 228 -8.42 11.90 2.05
N MET A 229 -9.67 11.47 2.06
CA MET A 229 -10.17 10.47 1.09
C MET A 229 -11.60 10.79 0.65
N SER A 230 -12.03 10.13 -0.43
CA SER A 230 -13.43 10.09 -0.83
C SER A 230 -14.04 8.76 -0.40
N HIS A 231 -15.23 8.81 0.20
CA HIS A 231 -15.98 7.62 0.60
C HIS A 231 -17.47 7.89 0.40
N ASP A 232 -18.18 6.99 -0.28
CA ASP A 232 -19.60 7.13 -0.66
C ASP A 232 -19.93 8.48 -1.34
N GLY A 233 -18.99 8.96 -2.18
CA GLY A 233 -19.12 10.24 -2.88
C GLY A 233 -18.86 11.48 -2.03
N GLN A 234 -18.66 11.34 -0.73
CA GLN A 234 -18.34 12.43 0.20
C GLN A 234 -16.82 12.58 0.37
N THR A 235 -16.39 13.68 0.94
CA THR A 235 -15.00 13.91 1.31
C THR A 235 -14.85 13.69 2.80
N CYS A 236 -13.97 12.76 3.17
CA CYS A 236 -13.62 12.47 4.55
C CYS A 236 -12.23 13.03 4.84
N ALA A 237 -12.07 13.63 6.01
CA ALA A 237 -10.83 14.27 6.42
C ALA A 237 -10.47 13.87 7.85
N LEU A 238 -9.19 13.68 8.09
CA LEU A 238 -8.63 13.50 9.41
C LEU A 238 -7.78 14.71 9.76
N VAL A 239 -8.18 15.45 10.77
CA VAL A 239 -7.56 16.72 11.13
C VAL A 239 -7.19 16.78 12.61
N SER A 240 -6.18 17.54 12.96
CA SER A 240 -5.94 17.91 14.36
C SER A 240 -6.77 19.13 14.71
N ALA A 241 -7.52 19.04 15.79
CA ALA A 241 -8.32 20.12 16.32
C ALA A 241 -8.03 20.28 17.81
N GLY A 242 -7.42 21.39 18.18
CA GLY A 242 -7.17 21.70 19.59
C GLY A 242 -5.92 21.02 20.16
N PRO A 243 -5.95 20.55 21.42
CA PRO A 243 -4.77 19.98 22.07
C PRO A 243 -4.27 18.71 21.37
N TRP A 244 -2.99 18.45 21.45
CA TRP A 244 -2.21 17.43 20.72
C TRP A 244 -2.75 15.99 20.75
N ASN A 245 -3.61 15.67 21.70
CA ASN A 245 -4.21 14.35 21.86
C ASN A 245 -5.62 14.24 21.31
N THR A 246 -6.10 15.22 20.53
CA THR A 246 -7.43 15.21 19.96
C THR A 246 -7.35 15.36 18.45
N MET A 247 -8.02 14.46 17.75
CA MET A 247 -8.19 14.51 16.30
C MET A 247 -9.69 14.50 15.98
N GLU A 248 -10.06 15.07 14.87
CA GLU A 248 -11.42 15.03 14.35
C GLU A 248 -11.44 14.27 13.02
N LEU A 249 -12.31 13.28 12.94
CA LEU A 249 -12.73 12.66 11.70
C LEU A 249 -13.95 13.43 11.19
N ILE A 250 -13.80 14.08 10.06
CA ILE A 250 -14.87 14.79 9.37
C ILE A 250 -15.34 13.88 8.23
N ASP A 251 -16.61 13.50 8.25
CA ASP A 251 -17.25 12.67 7.24
C ASP A 251 -18.47 13.44 6.67
N GLY A 252 -18.25 14.09 5.55
CA GLY A 252 -19.23 15.03 5.00
C GLY A 252 -19.53 16.18 5.98
N GLU A 253 -20.73 16.20 6.56
CA GLU A 253 -21.15 17.19 7.55
C GLU A 253 -21.00 16.71 9.01
N GLU A 254 -20.68 15.43 9.21
CA GLU A 254 -20.49 14.85 10.53
C GLU A 254 -19.06 15.05 11.03
N GLU A 255 -18.92 15.40 12.30
CA GLU A 255 -17.64 15.50 13.00
C GLU A 255 -17.61 14.49 14.15
N LYS A 256 -16.61 13.60 14.14
CA LYS A 256 -16.40 12.58 15.16
C LYS A 256 -15.03 12.80 15.81
N VAL A 257 -14.98 12.84 17.13
CA VAL A 257 -13.74 13.13 17.87
C VAL A 257 -13.02 11.83 18.19
N ILE A 258 -11.75 11.73 17.80
CA ILE A 258 -10.84 10.68 18.17
C ILE A 258 -9.99 11.19 19.34
N ILE A 259 -10.11 10.52 20.49
CA ILE A 259 -9.34 10.88 21.69
C ILE A 259 -8.19 9.87 21.84
N LEU A 260 -6.96 10.40 21.80
CA LEU A 260 -5.76 9.63 22.13
C LEU A 260 -5.58 9.58 23.65
N PRO A 261 -4.84 8.59 24.19
CA PRO A 261 -4.46 8.59 25.59
C PRO A 261 -3.79 9.89 26.00
N TYR A 262 -4.00 10.30 27.28
CA TYR A 262 -3.43 11.54 27.78
C TYR A 262 -1.90 11.55 27.66
N GLY A 263 -1.35 12.59 27.05
CA GLY A 263 0.08 12.72 26.77
C GLY A 263 0.57 11.96 25.54
N ALA A 264 -0.35 11.36 24.78
CA ALA A 264 -0.01 10.75 23.48
C ALA A 264 0.12 11.83 22.41
N GLU A 265 1.05 11.62 21.48
CA GLU A 265 1.27 12.45 20.30
C GLU A 265 1.14 11.59 19.06
N MET A 266 0.25 11.97 18.11
CA MET A 266 0.12 11.29 16.83
C MET A 266 1.34 11.56 15.97
N LEU A 267 1.97 10.49 15.47
CA LEU A 267 3.14 10.54 14.60
C LEU A 267 2.74 10.40 13.13
N SER A 268 1.85 9.48 12.85
CA SER A 268 1.30 9.26 11.50
C SER A 268 -0.08 8.66 11.61
N CYS A 269 -0.93 8.96 10.65
CA CYS A 269 -2.22 8.29 10.52
C CYS A 269 -2.74 8.41 9.10
N ARG A 270 -3.66 7.53 8.76
CA ARG A 270 -4.33 7.51 7.47
C ARG A 270 -5.77 6.98 7.60
N LEU A 271 -6.58 7.33 6.62
CA LEU A 271 -7.94 6.86 6.46
C LEU A 271 -7.98 5.59 5.60
N PHE A 272 -8.97 4.75 5.85
CA PHE A 272 -9.31 3.61 4.99
C PHE A 272 -10.82 3.37 5.01
N ALA A 273 -11.34 2.84 3.91
CA ALA A 273 -12.74 2.44 3.83
C ALA A 273 -12.94 1.10 4.57
N ALA A 274 -14.00 1.02 5.37
CA ALA A 274 -14.40 -0.17 6.10
C ALA A 274 -15.89 -0.43 5.86
N GLY A 275 -16.23 -0.92 4.66
CA GLY A 275 -17.61 -1.00 4.20
C GLY A 275 -18.24 0.39 4.08
N SER A 276 -19.38 0.59 4.76
CA SER A 276 -20.03 1.90 4.86
C SER A 276 -19.43 2.81 5.94
N SER A 277 -18.41 2.34 6.68
CA SER A 277 -17.74 3.09 7.74
C SER A 277 -16.38 3.59 7.29
N ILE A 278 -15.87 4.62 7.99
CA ILE A 278 -14.51 5.14 7.82
C ILE A 278 -13.63 4.64 8.95
N GLY A 279 -12.58 3.95 8.57
CA GLY A 279 -11.50 3.57 9.47
C GLY A 279 -10.37 4.60 9.49
N THR A 280 -9.74 4.72 10.64
CA THR A 280 -8.49 5.46 10.83
C THR A 280 -7.47 4.51 11.44
N GLU A 281 -6.30 4.41 10.85
CA GLU A 281 -5.15 3.76 11.47
C GLU A 281 -4.10 4.81 11.80
N GLY A 282 -3.42 4.64 12.92
CA GLY A 282 -2.44 5.61 13.36
C GLY A 282 -1.34 5.00 14.22
N LEU A 283 -0.16 5.63 14.12
CA LEU A 283 0.98 5.42 14.99
C LEU A 283 1.10 6.64 15.90
N TYR A 284 1.21 6.43 17.20
CA TYR A 284 1.40 7.49 18.16
C TYR A 284 2.45 7.13 19.21
N SER A 285 3.08 8.13 19.80
CA SER A 285 4.01 7.99 20.92
C SER A 285 3.33 8.35 22.23
N TYR A 286 3.80 7.73 23.31
CA TYR A 286 3.34 8.01 24.66
C TYR A 286 4.52 8.16 25.60
N GLY A 287 4.80 9.38 26.03
CA GLY A 287 5.75 9.67 27.09
C GLY A 287 7.18 9.17 26.84
N GLY A 288 7.75 9.39 25.64
CA GLY A 288 9.11 9.01 25.27
C GLY A 288 9.17 8.05 24.10
N ASP A 289 10.07 7.06 24.11
CA ASP A 289 10.33 6.16 22.98
C ASP A 289 9.29 5.03 22.80
N ARG A 290 8.17 5.08 23.50
CA ARG A 290 7.13 4.06 23.37
C ARG A 290 6.22 4.39 22.22
N LEU A 291 6.17 3.49 21.23
CA LEU A 291 5.30 3.58 20.07
C LEU A 291 4.10 2.66 20.23
N PHE A 292 2.94 3.15 19.82
CA PHE A 292 1.69 2.41 19.82
C PHE A 292 1.03 2.56 18.47
N SER A 293 0.35 1.53 18.03
CA SER A 293 -0.53 1.56 16.90
C SER A 293 -2.00 1.52 17.33
N GLY A 294 -2.86 2.22 16.62
CA GLY A 294 -4.29 2.24 16.92
C GLY A 294 -5.15 2.20 15.66
N ILE A 295 -6.34 1.68 15.84
CA ILE A 295 -7.40 1.68 14.83
C ILE A 295 -8.68 2.23 15.47
N TRP A 296 -9.32 3.11 14.75
CA TRP A 296 -10.61 3.71 15.09
C TRP A 296 -11.57 3.50 13.93
N ILE A 297 -12.81 3.19 14.23
CA ILE A 297 -13.89 3.08 13.24
C ILE A 297 -14.94 4.13 13.58
N ASP A 298 -15.27 4.96 12.62
CA ASP A 298 -16.18 6.09 12.79
C ASP A 298 -15.87 6.95 14.02
N GLY A 299 -14.58 7.19 14.28
CA GLY A 299 -14.10 7.93 15.42
C GLY A 299 -14.07 7.14 16.74
N GLY A 300 -14.76 6.00 16.84
CA GLY A 300 -14.72 5.15 18.02
C GLY A 300 -13.44 4.29 18.05
N GLN A 301 -12.81 4.18 19.23
CA GLN A 301 -11.65 3.31 19.39
C GLN A 301 -12.04 1.85 19.14
N TYR A 302 -11.44 1.26 18.10
CA TYR A 302 -11.65 -0.14 17.76
C TYR A 302 -10.58 -1.02 18.41
N MET A 303 -9.31 -0.62 18.29
CA MET A 303 -8.19 -1.37 18.83
C MET A 303 -6.99 -0.47 19.11
N LEU A 304 -6.28 -0.77 20.20
CA LEU A 304 -4.96 -0.21 20.51
C LEU A 304 -3.98 -1.37 20.74
N PHE A 305 -2.80 -1.24 20.14
CA PHE A 305 -1.73 -2.22 20.25
C PHE A 305 -0.58 -1.61 21.04
N GLU A 306 -0.12 -2.34 22.07
CA GLU A 306 1.04 -1.94 22.87
C GLU A 306 2.36 -2.18 22.14
N THR A 307 3.42 -1.66 22.68
CA THR A 307 4.81 -1.76 22.19
C THR A 307 5.24 -3.18 21.86
N GLY A 308 6.09 -3.32 20.85
CA GLY A 308 6.63 -4.60 20.40
C GLY A 308 5.91 -5.20 19.17
N LEU A 309 4.84 -4.56 18.73
CA LEU A 309 4.11 -4.92 17.51
C LEU A 309 3.87 -3.69 16.64
N THR A 310 4.16 -3.83 15.34
CA THR A 310 3.90 -2.81 14.32
C THR A 310 2.75 -3.24 13.42
N LEU A 311 1.82 -2.34 13.19
CA LEU A 311 0.73 -2.55 12.23
C LEU A 311 1.31 -2.64 10.83
N SER A 312 1.18 -3.79 10.18
CA SER A 312 1.70 -4.04 8.85
C SER A 312 0.66 -3.93 7.76
N ALA A 313 -0.56 -4.33 8.06
CA ALA A 313 -1.67 -4.20 7.12
C ALA A 313 -3.01 -4.12 7.86
N VAL A 314 -3.90 -3.35 7.27
CA VAL A 314 -5.32 -3.35 7.60
C VAL A 314 -6.09 -3.72 6.34
N THR A 315 -7.02 -4.63 6.47
CA THR A 315 -7.99 -4.96 5.41
C THR A 315 -9.38 -5.00 6.01
N ALA A 316 -10.36 -4.51 5.28
CA ALA A 316 -11.70 -4.38 5.77
C ALA A 316 -12.72 -4.85 4.72
N SER A 317 -13.86 -5.32 5.18
CA SER A 317 -15.07 -5.57 4.41
C SER A 317 -16.24 -4.82 5.06
N GLU A 318 -17.45 -4.98 4.53
CA GLU A 318 -18.66 -4.39 5.13
C GLU A 318 -18.92 -4.89 6.56
N GLU A 319 -18.48 -6.10 6.89
CA GLU A 319 -18.82 -6.75 8.15
C GLU A 319 -17.67 -6.79 9.16
N GLU A 320 -16.42 -6.65 8.69
CA GLU A 320 -15.26 -6.87 9.56
C GLU A 320 -14.02 -6.05 9.18
N VAL A 321 -13.23 -5.73 10.19
CA VAL A 321 -11.89 -5.15 10.05
C VAL A 321 -10.87 -6.15 10.57
N CYS A 322 -9.86 -6.41 9.77
CA CYS A 322 -8.75 -7.30 10.11
C CYS A 322 -7.44 -6.53 10.14
N CYS A 323 -6.61 -6.83 11.13
CA CYS A 323 -5.33 -6.17 11.33
C CYS A 323 -4.23 -7.21 11.40
N ILE A 324 -3.12 -6.92 10.75
CA ILE A 324 -1.94 -7.77 10.76
C ILE A 324 -0.79 -7.00 11.41
N LEU A 325 -0.20 -7.59 12.42
CA LEU A 325 0.83 -7.00 13.27
C LEU A 325 2.10 -7.83 13.20
N ASN A 326 3.18 -7.20 12.80
CA ASN A 326 4.51 -7.81 12.87
C ASN A 326 5.17 -7.55 14.22
N PRO A 327 6.03 -8.44 14.71
CA PRO A 327 6.86 -8.15 15.87
C PRO A 327 7.95 -7.12 15.49
N GLU A 328 8.23 -6.14 16.35
CA GLU A 328 9.32 -5.17 16.15
C GLU A 328 10.70 -5.82 16.32
N SER A 329 10.76 -6.90 17.05
CA SER A 329 12.00 -7.65 17.31
C SER A 329 11.75 -9.15 17.24
N SER A 330 12.44 -9.95 18.04
CA SER A 330 12.15 -11.38 18.16
C SER A 330 10.78 -11.60 18.78
N GLY A 331 9.95 -12.43 18.18
CA GLY A 331 8.61 -12.74 18.66
C GLY A 331 7.71 -13.29 17.57
N ARG A 332 6.44 -13.37 17.88
CA ARG A 332 5.40 -13.76 16.92
C ARG A 332 4.53 -12.58 16.60
N GLY A 333 4.26 -12.36 15.32
CA GLY A 333 3.24 -11.44 14.89
C GLY A 333 1.84 -11.95 15.23
N MET A 334 0.85 -11.09 15.07
CA MET A 334 -0.54 -11.39 15.36
C MET A 334 -1.43 -11.02 14.18
N ILE A 335 -2.48 -11.81 13.99
CA ILE A 335 -3.56 -11.54 13.05
C ILE A 335 -4.82 -11.36 13.91
N PHE A 336 -5.44 -10.20 13.78
CA PHE A 336 -6.69 -9.92 14.47
C PHE A 336 -7.83 -9.94 13.44
N LYS A 337 -8.88 -10.70 13.75
CA LYS A 337 -10.07 -10.84 12.90
C LYS A 337 -11.31 -10.98 13.77
N SER A 338 -12.32 -10.14 13.59
CA SER A 338 -13.65 -10.23 14.23
C SER A 338 -13.58 -10.48 15.73
N GLY A 339 -12.75 -9.69 16.44
CA GLY A 339 -12.56 -9.81 17.90
C GLY A 339 -11.71 -11.00 18.35
N SER A 340 -11.21 -11.83 17.44
CA SER A 340 -10.33 -12.96 17.72
C SER A 340 -8.91 -12.66 17.34
N THR A 341 -7.96 -13.09 18.17
CA THR A 341 -6.52 -12.94 17.93
C THR A 341 -5.91 -14.29 17.58
N TYR A 342 -5.15 -14.33 16.50
CA TYR A 342 -4.41 -15.50 16.05
C TYR A 342 -2.93 -15.19 16.03
N MET A 343 -2.11 -16.08 16.59
CA MET A 343 -0.65 -15.93 16.54
C MET A 343 -0.13 -16.39 15.18
N MET A 344 0.71 -15.58 14.55
CA MET A 344 1.45 -16.04 13.37
C MET A 344 2.35 -17.21 13.72
N PRO A 345 2.64 -18.11 12.77
CA PRO A 345 3.69 -19.10 12.95
C PRO A 345 5.03 -18.42 13.28
N GLU A 346 5.85 -19.08 14.10
CA GLU A 346 7.14 -18.54 14.49
C GLU A 346 8.06 -18.36 13.29
N GLY A 347 8.76 -17.23 13.21
CA GLY A 347 9.67 -16.91 12.10
C GLY A 347 8.98 -16.44 10.84
N TYR A 348 7.70 -16.05 10.91
CA TYR A 348 6.97 -15.45 9.79
C TYR A 348 6.58 -14.00 10.08
N SER A 349 6.54 -13.20 9.02
CA SER A 349 6.12 -11.80 9.04
C SER A 349 5.27 -11.48 7.81
N CYS A 350 4.38 -10.53 7.96
CA CYS A 350 3.59 -9.97 6.87
C CYS A 350 4.39 -8.83 6.24
N ILE A 351 4.86 -9.02 5.01
CA ILE A 351 5.69 -8.06 4.28
C ILE A 351 5.01 -7.80 2.93
N GLY A 352 4.99 -6.56 2.50
CA GLY A 352 4.42 -6.21 1.20
C GLY A 352 3.38 -5.10 1.30
N ASN A 353 2.92 -4.63 0.16
CA ASN A 353 2.04 -3.46 0.07
C ASN A 353 0.56 -3.81 0.30
N ASN A 354 0.14 -4.98 -0.17
CA ASN A 354 -1.21 -5.49 0.05
C ASN A 354 -1.19 -7.00 0.30
N PRO A 355 -0.57 -7.43 1.41
CA PRO A 355 -0.34 -8.85 1.70
C PRO A 355 -1.58 -9.56 2.28
N ALA A 356 -2.73 -8.91 2.33
CA ALA A 356 -3.95 -9.48 2.88
C ALA A 356 -5.19 -9.10 2.07
N ALA A 357 -6.17 -10.01 2.05
CA ALA A 357 -7.48 -9.78 1.43
C ALA A 357 -8.58 -10.51 2.21
N ILE A 358 -9.77 -9.90 2.25
CA ILE A 358 -10.99 -10.53 2.76
C ILE A 358 -11.89 -10.86 1.58
N HIS A 359 -12.39 -12.08 1.56
CA HIS A 359 -13.37 -12.50 0.57
C HIS A 359 -14.36 -13.51 1.18
N GLU A 360 -15.65 -13.24 1.08
CA GLU A 360 -16.73 -14.08 1.65
C GLU A 360 -16.47 -14.47 3.11
N GLY A 361 -16.11 -13.50 3.95
CA GLY A 361 -15.79 -13.72 5.36
C GLY A 361 -14.50 -14.51 5.62
N ASN A 362 -13.74 -14.88 4.59
CA ASN A 362 -12.44 -15.50 4.74
C ASN A 362 -11.33 -14.44 4.65
N LEU A 363 -10.44 -14.45 5.62
CA LEU A 363 -9.22 -13.63 5.59
C LEU A 363 -8.06 -14.47 5.06
N TYR A 364 -7.40 -13.94 4.04
CA TYR A 364 -6.17 -14.48 3.45
C TYR A 364 -5.02 -13.54 3.76
N VAL A 365 -3.93 -14.07 4.30
CA VAL A 365 -2.73 -13.29 4.66
C VAL A 365 -1.49 -13.97 4.10
N GLY A 366 -0.71 -13.23 3.34
CA GLY A 366 0.60 -13.66 2.86
C GLY A 366 1.66 -13.48 3.95
N LEU A 367 2.26 -14.56 4.38
CA LEU A 367 3.30 -14.57 5.39
C LEU A 367 4.63 -15.03 4.79
N SER A 368 5.61 -14.16 4.88
CA SER A 368 6.97 -14.40 4.41
C SER A 368 7.82 -14.97 5.51
N SER A 369 8.63 -15.99 5.20
CA SER A 369 9.48 -16.62 6.19
C SER A 369 10.71 -15.76 6.51
N MET A 370 10.93 -15.48 7.77
CA MET A 370 12.13 -14.80 8.28
C MET A 370 13.25 -15.79 8.66
N THR A 371 13.05 -17.08 8.44
CA THR A 371 14.03 -18.15 8.76
C THR A 371 14.54 -18.92 7.55
N GLY A 372 14.07 -18.56 6.33
CA GLY A 372 14.47 -19.24 5.08
C GLY A 372 13.56 -20.41 4.69
N ALA A 373 12.47 -20.64 5.41
CA ALA A 373 11.43 -21.56 4.97
C ALA A 373 10.61 -20.96 3.81
N SER A 374 9.82 -21.75 3.14
CA SER A 374 8.91 -21.27 2.10
C SER A 374 7.82 -20.36 2.69
N PRO A 375 7.38 -19.33 1.97
CA PRO A 375 6.28 -18.49 2.40
C PRO A 375 4.96 -19.27 2.43
N ILE A 376 4.01 -18.77 3.20
CA ILE A 376 2.72 -19.40 3.39
C ILE A 376 1.57 -18.42 3.15
N ILE A 377 0.44 -18.94 2.72
CA ILE A 377 -0.84 -18.25 2.78
C ILE A 377 -1.58 -18.74 4.03
N TRP A 378 -1.84 -17.84 4.93
CA TRP A 378 -2.67 -18.10 6.10
C TRP A 378 -4.13 -17.82 5.75
N LYS A 379 -5.02 -18.77 6.04
CA LYS A 379 -6.47 -18.64 5.86
C LYS A 379 -7.19 -19.13 7.11
N ASN A 380 -7.86 -18.23 7.84
CA ASN A 380 -8.70 -18.59 9.00
C ASN A 380 -8.08 -19.65 9.92
N ASN A 381 -6.85 -19.40 10.40
CA ASN A 381 -6.08 -20.31 11.27
C ASN A 381 -5.58 -21.63 10.62
N ARG A 382 -5.61 -21.71 9.30
CA ARG A 382 -4.91 -22.74 8.50
C ARG A 382 -3.88 -22.08 7.62
N HIS A 383 -2.92 -22.83 7.11
CA HIS A 383 -1.95 -22.28 6.17
C HIS A 383 -1.56 -23.29 5.10
N ASP A 384 -1.31 -22.78 3.91
CA ASP A 384 -0.79 -23.50 2.76
C ASP A 384 0.57 -22.94 2.36
N THR A 385 1.51 -23.83 2.03
CA THR A 385 2.87 -23.43 1.69
C THR A 385 2.99 -23.17 0.20
N LEU A 386 3.56 -22.01 -0.16
CA LEU A 386 3.95 -21.68 -1.52
C LEU A 386 5.39 -22.14 -1.78
N LYS A 387 5.62 -22.78 -2.92
CA LYS A 387 6.94 -23.35 -3.25
C LYS A 387 7.83 -22.33 -3.95
N PHE A 388 8.30 -21.32 -3.25
CA PHE A 388 9.34 -20.40 -3.73
C PHE A 388 10.15 -19.84 -2.55
N ASN A 389 11.30 -19.24 -2.85
CA ASN A 389 12.19 -18.62 -1.87
C ASN A 389 12.07 -17.10 -1.97
N GLY A 390 11.40 -16.46 -1.02
CA GLY A 390 11.28 -14.99 -0.98
C GLY A 390 10.02 -14.47 -0.32
N PRO A 391 9.82 -13.14 -0.31
CA PRO A 391 8.66 -12.52 0.29
C PRO A 391 7.42 -12.56 -0.62
N ILE A 392 6.25 -12.65 0.01
CA ILE A 392 4.96 -12.35 -0.62
C ILE A 392 4.79 -10.82 -0.67
N CYS A 393 4.44 -10.31 -1.84
CA CYS A 393 4.26 -8.87 -2.07
C CYS A 393 2.80 -8.46 -1.99
N THR A 394 1.91 -9.14 -2.72
CA THR A 394 0.49 -8.81 -2.75
C THR A 394 -0.38 -10.06 -2.78
N ILE A 395 -1.61 -9.89 -2.30
CA ILE A 395 -2.71 -10.85 -2.46
C ILE A 395 -3.89 -10.13 -3.12
N ASN A 396 -4.51 -10.79 -4.06
CA ASN A 396 -5.75 -10.34 -4.71
C ASN A 396 -6.69 -11.52 -4.94
N ILE A 397 -7.99 -11.29 -4.82
CA ILE A 397 -9.01 -12.28 -5.13
C ILE A 397 -9.92 -11.66 -6.18
N SER A 398 -10.04 -12.32 -7.32
CA SER A 398 -10.90 -11.85 -8.42
C SER A 398 -11.45 -13.02 -9.22
N SER A 399 -12.58 -12.79 -9.87
CA SER A 399 -13.11 -13.72 -10.87
C SER A 399 -12.10 -13.85 -12.02
N PRO A 400 -11.95 -15.02 -12.61
CA PRO A 400 -11.23 -15.16 -13.87
C PRO A 400 -11.96 -14.38 -14.96
N GLU A 401 -11.23 -13.68 -15.84
CA GLU A 401 -11.80 -13.10 -17.08
C GLU A 401 -12.29 -14.17 -18.06
#